data_fe9d9d05678987ef969adf3decbbe450
#
_entry.id   fe9d9d05678987ef969adf3decbbe450
#
_cell.length_a   1.000
_cell.length_b   1.000
_cell.length_c   1.000
_cell.angle_alpha   90.00
_cell.angle_beta   90.00
_cell.angle_gamma   90.00
#
_symmetry.space_group_name_H-M   'P 1'
#
loop_
_entity.id
_entity.type
_entity.pdbx_description
1 polymer ?
#
loop_
_entity_poly.entity_id
_entity_poly.type
_entity_poly.pdbx_seq_one_letter_code
_entity_poly.pdbx_strand_id
1 'polypeptide(L)'
;MKNLDKLLSWLQTSEYDGVILGRRDNFKWITEENANAVVTNAEVGVAHLLIEKDGSVTVAADSSDCPRMETEQNALRAKGMLIPWYESFEAHLKDYIGDRTFASDTGIAGTDNVQSELINVRMQLSEKELKRYRKIGQECAGIVEGVAMNARPGQTEQEIADKIRTGCIAKGISPDCVLVGSDERILNYRHPVPTSKKIEKSLMVVLGGEKYGLNISMTRMVYFVPVPEEIKGRMQKTQKIFAAMQNLM
;
A
#
# COMPACT_ATOMS: atom_id res chain seq x y z
N MET A 1 -15.21 -13.14 -7.65
CA MET A 1 -14.91 -13.78 -6.33
C MET A 1 -14.54 -12.66 -5.38
N LYS A 2 -15.08 -12.65 -4.17
CA LYS A 2 -14.68 -11.70 -3.13
C LYS A 2 -13.28 -12.07 -2.60
N ASN A 3 -12.56 -11.12 -2.03
CA ASN A 3 -11.22 -11.41 -1.51
C ASN A 3 -11.24 -12.41 -0.35
N LEU A 4 -12.29 -12.39 0.46
CA LEU A 4 -12.52 -13.40 1.49
C LEU A 4 -12.64 -14.81 0.90
N ASP A 5 -13.35 -14.98 -0.23
CA ASP A 5 -13.49 -16.30 -0.87
C ASP A 5 -12.14 -16.84 -1.36
N LYS A 6 -11.25 -15.95 -1.86
CA LYS A 6 -9.88 -16.34 -2.26
C LYS A 6 -9.07 -16.82 -1.07
N LEU A 7 -9.15 -16.08 0.04
CA LEU A 7 -8.44 -16.44 1.28
C LEU A 7 -8.96 -17.77 1.84
N LEU A 8 -10.27 -17.95 1.91
CA LEU A 8 -10.89 -19.19 2.37
C LEU A 8 -10.53 -20.38 1.46
N SER A 9 -10.47 -20.17 0.14
CA SER A 9 -10.02 -21.22 -0.79
C SER A 9 -8.57 -21.66 -0.53
N TRP A 10 -7.68 -20.71 -0.24
CA TRP A 10 -6.32 -21.00 0.16
C TRP A 10 -6.28 -21.73 1.52
N LEU A 11 -7.04 -21.24 2.50
CA LEU A 11 -7.08 -21.82 3.84
C LEU A 11 -7.63 -23.26 3.82
N GLN A 12 -8.62 -23.57 2.97
CA GLN A 12 -9.15 -24.93 2.79
C GLN A 12 -8.09 -25.94 2.31
N THR A 13 -7.11 -25.50 1.53
CA THR A 13 -6.04 -26.35 1.00
C THR A 13 -4.79 -26.35 1.87
N SER A 14 -4.72 -25.50 2.88
CA SER A 14 -3.62 -25.42 3.84
C SER A 14 -3.81 -26.38 5.03
N GLU A 15 -2.77 -26.55 5.82
CA GLU A 15 -2.81 -27.29 7.09
C GLU A 15 -3.38 -26.47 8.27
N TYR A 16 -3.61 -25.18 8.09
CA TYR A 16 -4.05 -24.27 9.14
C TYR A 16 -5.55 -24.31 9.36
N ASP A 17 -5.99 -24.18 10.61
CA ASP A 17 -7.38 -24.05 11.03
C ASP A 17 -7.88 -22.61 10.85
N GLY A 18 -6.96 -21.64 10.82
CA GLY A 18 -7.25 -20.24 10.64
C GLY A 18 -6.02 -19.40 10.30
N VAL A 19 -6.27 -18.15 9.97
CA VAL A 19 -5.21 -17.15 9.67
C VAL A 19 -5.49 -15.83 10.37
N ILE A 20 -4.43 -15.21 10.88
CA ILE A 20 -4.47 -13.90 11.56
C ILE A 20 -3.88 -12.85 10.61
N LEU A 21 -4.67 -11.82 10.30
CA LEU A 21 -4.24 -10.71 9.46
C LEU A 21 -4.14 -9.42 10.28
N GLY A 22 -2.92 -9.03 10.63
CA GLY A 22 -2.61 -7.79 11.37
C GLY A 22 -2.03 -6.69 10.49
N ARG A 23 -1.44 -7.03 9.33
CA ARG A 23 -0.88 -6.06 8.41
C ARG A 23 -1.97 -5.20 7.77
N ARG A 24 -1.70 -3.90 7.68
CA ARG A 24 -2.65 -2.92 7.11
C ARG A 24 -3.02 -3.20 5.67
N ASP A 25 -2.05 -3.64 4.86
CA ASP A 25 -2.27 -3.95 3.45
C ASP A 25 -3.18 -5.19 3.27
N ASN A 26 -3.00 -6.24 4.08
CA ASN A 26 -3.86 -7.42 4.08
C ASN A 26 -5.25 -7.09 4.62
N PHE A 27 -5.34 -6.30 5.69
CA PHE A 27 -6.62 -5.85 6.24
C PHE A 27 -7.44 -5.06 5.19
N LYS A 28 -6.82 -4.08 4.52
CA LYS A 28 -7.46 -3.32 3.43
C LYS A 28 -7.88 -4.21 2.27
N TRP A 29 -7.03 -5.16 1.89
CA TRP A 29 -7.34 -6.10 0.81
C TRP A 29 -8.56 -6.94 1.15
N ILE A 30 -8.62 -7.57 2.33
CA ILE A 30 -9.69 -8.50 2.70
C ILE A 30 -11.02 -7.78 2.95
N THR A 31 -10.97 -6.59 3.56
CA THR A 31 -12.15 -5.75 3.82
C THR A 31 -12.54 -4.88 2.62
N GLU A 32 -11.65 -4.74 1.65
CA GLU A 32 -11.77 -3.94 0.42
C GLU A 32 -11.83 -2.41 0.62
N GLU A 33 -12.10 -1.91 1.80
CA GLU A 33 -12.29 -0.45 2.04
C GLU A 33 -11.85 0.02 3.42
N ASN A 34 -11.90 -0.85 4.43
CA ASN A 34 -11.69 -0.45 5.81
C ASN A 34 -10.21 -0.19 6.13
N ALA A 35 -9.99 0.77 7.02
CA ALA A 35 -8.67 1.13 7.48
C ALA A 35 -8.36 0.47 8.83
N ASN A 36 -7.20 -0.16 8.91
CA ASN A 36 -6.65 -0.71 10.15
C ASN A 36 -5.45 0.14 10.58
N ALA A 37 -5.67 1.42 10.86
CA ALA A 37 -4.59 2.30 11.25
C ALA A 37 -5.08 3.49 12.08
N VAL A 38 -4.29 3.83 13.07
CA VAL A 38 -4.25 5.14 13.73
C VAL A 38 -2.95 5.82 13.33
N VAL A 39 -1.84 5.10 13.42
CA VAL A 39 -0.52 5.55 12.96
C VAL A 39 -0.34 5.15 11.50
N THR A 40 -0.22 6.15 10.61
CA THR A 40 -0.27 5.93 9.15
C THR A 40 0.99 5.33 8.54
N ASN A 41 2.13 5.34 9.25
CA ASN A 41 3.40 4.79 8.79
C ASN A 41 3.75 3.42 9.44
N ALA A 42 2.83 2.82 10.21
CA ALA A 42 3.01 1.48 10.75
C ALA A 42 2.65 0.42 9.70
N GLU A 43 3.40 -0.68 9.64
CA GLU A 43 3.05 -1.83 8.78
C GLU A 43 1.89 -2.64 9.35
N VAL A 44 1.92 -2.88 10.66
CA VAL A 44 0.88 -3.59 11.40
C VAL A 44 -0.11 -2.56 11.93
N GLY A 45 -1.39 -2.89 11.83
CA GLY A 45 -2.47 -2.03 12.29
C GLY A 45 -2.79 -2.22 13.77
N VAL A 46 -3.86 -1.55 14.21
CA VAL A 46 -4.33 -1.59 15.61
C VAL A 46 -5.21 -2.80 15.90
N ALA A 47 -5.67 -3.50 14.88
CA ALA A 47 -6.52 -4.67 15.00
C ALA A 47 -6.01 -5.84 14.17
N HIS A 48 -6.40 -7.04 14.56
CA HIS A 48 -6.11 -8.28 13.85
C HIS A 48 -7.42 -8.97 13.49
N LEU A 49 -7.55 -9.41 12.24
CA LEU A 49 -8.65 -10.27 11.81
C LEU A 49 -8.24 -11.73 11.98
N LEU A 50 -9.01 -12.47 12.76
CA LEU A 50 -8.87 -13.91 12.92
C LEU A 50 -9.94 -14.56 12.04
N ILE A 51 -9.50 -15.25 10.99
CA ILE A 51 -10.38 -15.84 9.97
C ILE A 51 -10.20 -17.35 10.02
N GLU A 52 -11.26 -18.06 10.29
CA GLU A 52 -11.26 -19.52 10.43
C GLU A 52 -11.70 -20.23 9.14
N LYS A 53 -11.38 -21.51 9.02
CA LYS A 53 -11.72 -22.34 7.85
C LYS A 53 -13.21 -22.38 7.53
N ASP A 54 -14.08 -22.28 8.54
CA ASP A 54 -15.54 -22.25 8.37
C ASP A 54 -16.07 -20.90 7.87
N GLY A 55 -15.19 -19.91 7.73
CA GLY A 55 -15.52 -18.55 7.29
C GLY A 55 -15.92 -17.61 8.41
N SER A 56 -15.86 -18.03 9.67
CA SER A 56 -16.07 -17.13 10.80
C SER A 56 -14.93 -16.12 10.90
N VAL A 57 -15.28 -14.89 11.28
CA VAL A 57 -14.33 -13.77 11.39
C VAL A 57 -14.48 -13.09 12.74
N THR A 58 -13.36 -12.95 13.43
CA THR A 58 -13.25 -12.18 14.67
C THR A 58 -12.29 -11.01 14.45
N VAL A 59 -12.63 -9.82 14.94
CA VAL A 59 -11.73 -8.66 14.97
C VAL A 59 -11.21 -8.47 16.38
N ALA A 60 -9.94 -8.75 16.60
CA ALA A 60 -9.27 -8.56 17.88
C ALA A 60 -8.57 -7.19 17.88
N ALA A 61 -8.83 -6.40 18.91
CA ALA A 61 -8.17 -5.12 19.14
C ALA A 61 -8.18 -4.80 20.66
N ASP A 62 -7.30 -3.89 21.05
CA ASP A 62 -7.35 -3.42 22.42
C ASP A 62 -8.63 -2.59 22.71
N SER A 63 -8.90 -2.34 23.99
CA SER A 63 -10.12 -1.66 24.43
C SER A 63 -10.25 -0.22 23.93
N SER A 64 -9.17 0.40 23.44
CA SER A 64 -9.19 1.74 22.87
C SER A 64 -9.75 1.75 21.43
N ASP A 65 -9.43 0.72 20.66
CA ASP A 65 -9.76 0.65 19.24
C ASP A 65 -10.87 -0.37 18.89
N CYS A 66 -11.08 -1.41 19.70
CA CYS A 66 -12.03 -2.48 19.41
C CYS A 66 -13.45 -1.98 19.10
N PRO A 67 -14.04 -1.04 19.85
CA PRO A 67 -15.39 -0.52 19.55
C PRO A 67 -15.47 0.13 18.16
N ARG A 68 -14.45 0.90 17.76
CA ARG A 68 -14.36 1.53 16.44
C ARG A 68 -14.19 0.48 15.33
N MET A 69 -13.33 -0.50 15.55
CA MET A 69 -13.09 -1.56 14.58
C MET A 69 -14.32 -2.43 14.35
N GLU A 70 -15.09 -2.70 15.40
CA GLU A 70 -16.32 -3.49 15.31
C GLU A 70 -17.50 -2.73 14.69
N THR A 71 -17.57 -1.40 14.86
CA THR A 71 -18.72 -0.61 14.40
C THR A 71 -18.47 0.13 13.08
N GLU A 72 -17.30 0.72 12.90
CA GLU A 72 -17.00 1.59 11.76
C GLU A 72 -16.12 0.91 10.69
N GLN A 73 -15.27 -0.05 11.08
CA GLN A 73 -14.30 -0.69 10.19
C GLN A 73 -14.61 -2.19 9.98
N ASN A 74 -15.88 -2.55 9.97
CA ASN A 74 -16.34 -3.95 10.01
C ASN A 74 -17.11 -4.38 8.75
N ALA A 75 -16.47 -4.28 7.57
CA ALA A 75 -17.05 -4.73 6.30
C ALA A 75 -17.32 -6.25 6.27
N LEU A 76 -16.63 -7.03 7.07
CA LEU A 76 -16.77 -8.48 7.15
C LEU A 76 -17.82 -8.93 8.19
N ARG A 77 -18.41 -8.00 8.94
CA ARG A 77 -19.33 -8.30 10.06
C ARG A 77 -18.67 -9.21 11.11
N ALA A 78 -17.38 -8.97 11.37
CA ALA A 78 -16.62 -9.70 12.35
C ALA A 78 -17.15 -9.44 13.76
N LYS A 79 -17.06 -10.45 14.64
CA LYS A 79 -17.35 -10.29 16.05
C LYS A 79 -16.15 -9.62 16.73
N GLY A 80 -16.41 -8.61 17.56
CA GLY A 80 -15.36 -7.97 18.35
C GLY A 80 -14.79 -8.89 19.43
N MET A 81 -13.48 -8.93 19.53
CA MET A 81 -12.71 -9.50 20.64
C MET A 81 -11.96 -8.36 21.31
N LEU A 82 -12.56 -7.79 22.36
CA LEU A 82 -11.99 -6.70 23.10
C LEU A 82 -10.93 -7.22 24.07
N ILE A 83 -9.72 -6.70 23.96
CA ILE A 83 -8.60 -7.03 24.85
C ILE A 83 -8.29 -5.79 25.71
N PRO A 84 -8.25 -5.91 27.05
CA PRO A 84 -7.87 -4.78 27.89
C PRO A 84 -6.50 -4.23 27.49
N TRP A 85 -6.38 -2.93 27.28
CA TRP A 85 -5.14 -2.29 26.81
C TRP A 85 -3.90 -2.52 27.71
N TYR A 86 -4.13 -2.85 28.99
CA TYR A 86 -3.08 -3.15 29.97
C TYR A 86 -2.73 -4.64 30.07
N GLU A 87 -3.37 -5.50 29.26
CA GLU A 87 -3.08 -6.93 29.20
C GLU A 87 -2.26 -7.26 27.93
N SER A 88 -1.66 -8.45 27.92
CA SER A 88 -0.87 -8.88 26.78
C SER A 88 -1.79 -9.29 25.60
N PHE A 89 -1.78 -8.49 24.54
CA PHE A 89 -2.51 -8.79 23.32
C PHE A 89 -2.16 -10.17 22.75
N GLU A 90 -0.86 -10.49 22.76
CA GLU A 90 -0.36 -11.77 22.25
C GLU A 90 -0.79 -12.97 23.11
N ALA A 91 -0.91 -12.81 24.43
CA ALA A 91 -1.41 -13.84 25.32
C ALA A 91 -2.87 -14.18 25.01
N HIS A 92 -3.72 -13.15 24.83
CA HIS A 92 -5.12 -13.36 24.44
C HIS A 92 -5.27 -14.04 23.07
N LEU A 93 -4.39 -13.75 22.12
CA LEU A 93 -4.39 -14.47 20.84
C LEU A 93 -3.99 -15.92 21.01
N LYS A 94 -3.00 -16.24 21.85
CA LYS A 94 -2.60 -17.61 22.17
C LYS A 94 -3.74 -18.38 22.81
N ASP A 95 -4.43 -17.77 23.77
CA ASP A 95 -5.59 -18.37 24.45
C ASP A 95 -6.74 -18.62 23.44
N TYR A 96 -6.98 -17.68 22.51
CA TYR A 96 -7.97 -17.85 21.45
C TYR A 96 -7.61 -19.00 20.51
N ILE A 97 -6.35 -19.11 20.11
CA ILE A 97 -5.85 -20.18 19.23
C ILE A 97 -5.99 -21.53 19.92
N GLY A 98 -5.60 -21.65 21.19
CA GLY A 98 -5.59 -22.91 21.95
C GLY A 98 -4.72 -23.95 21.25
N ASP A 99 -5.26 -25.16 21.10
CA ASP A 99 -4.58 -26.29 20.44
C ASP A 99 -4.70 -26.28 18.90
N ARG A 100 -5.34 -25.27 18.30
CA ARG A 100 -5.53 -25.14 16.85
C ARG A 100 -4.27 -24.62 16.17
N THR A 101 -4.10 -24.97 14.92
CA THR A 101 -2.96 -24.52 14.10
C THR A 101 -3.35 -23.26 13.32
N PHE A 102 -2.82 -22.11 13.72
CA PHE A 102 -3.04 -20.84 13.01
C PHE A 102 -1.76 -20.38 12.32
N ALA A 103 -1.94 -19.75 11.18
CA ALA A 103 -0.90 -18.95 10.52
C ALA A 103 -1.16 -17.44 10.75
N SER A 104 -0.20 -16.60 10.41
CA SER A 104 -0.41 -15.15 10.40
C SER A 104 0.42 -14.45 9.33
N ASP A 105 0.12 -13.18 9.07
CA ASP A 105 0.90 -12.33 8.18
C ASP A 105 2.11 -11.65 8.87
N THR A 106 2.32 -11.91 10.17
CA THR A 106 3.37 -11.29 10.98
C THR A 106 4.18 -12.26 11.83
N GLY A 107 3.70 -13.49 12.04
CA GLY A 107 4.26 -14.45 13.02
C GLY A 107 3.82 -14.17 14.46
N ILE A 108 2.78 -13.35 14.67
CA ILE A 108 2.27 -13.01 16.01
C ILE A 108 1.80 -14.28 16.74
N ALA A 109 1.91 -14.27 18.06
CA ALA A 109 1.50 -15.37 18.95
C ALA A 109 2.25 -16.69 18.70
N GLY A 110 3.40 -16.64 18.01
CA GLY A 110 4.19 -17.83 17.68
C GLY A 110 3.65 -18.63 16.49
N THR A 111 2.75 -18.04 15.70
CA THR A 111 2.21 -18.65 14.48
C THR A 111 3.21 -18.59 13.32
N ASP A 112 3.03 -19.44 12.32
CA ASP A 112 3.81 -19.38 11.08
C ASP A 112 3.52 -18.11 10.30
N ASN A 113 4.58 -17.43 9.83
CA ASN A 113 4.44 -16.26 8.99
C ASN A 113 4.26 -16.67 7.52
N VAL A 114 3.03 -16.53 7.02
CA VAL A 114 2.64 -16.89 5.65
C VAL A 114 2.46 -15.68 4.73
N GLN A 115 3.07 -14.54 5.04
CA GLN A 115 2.92 -13.32 4.23
C GLN A 115 3.27 -13.53 2.75
N SER A 116 4.29 -14.33 2.45
CA SER A 116 4.69 -14.65 1.06
C SER A 116 3.60 -15.42 0.31
N GLU A 117 2.90 -16.33 0.97
CA GLU A 117 1.79 -17.07 0.38
C GLU A 117 0.57 -16.17 0.16
N LEU A 118 0.26 -15.31 1.15
CA LEU A 118 -0.83 -14.33 1.03
C LEU A 118 -0.61 -13.35 -0.13
N ILE A 119 0.64 -12.96 -0.41
CA ILE A 119 0.98 -12.16 -1.59
C ILE A 119 0.56 -12.91 -2.87
N ASN A 120 0.83 -14.20 -2.97
CA ASN A 120 0.44 -15.01 -4.13
C ASN A 120 -1.08 -15.10 -4.29
N VAL A 121 -1.82 -15.25 -3.18
CA VAL A 121 -3.30 -15.25 -3.17
C VAL A 121 -3.85 -13.91 -3.67
N ARG A 122 -3.18 -12.79 -3.32
CA ARG A 122 -3.58 -11.43 -3.70
C ARG A 122 -3.22 -11.06 -5.14
N MET A 123 -2.21 -11.71 -5.75
CA MET A 123 -1.70 -11.32 -7.09
C MET A 123 -2.75 -11.39 -8.18
N GLN A 124 -3.73 -12.27 -8.09
CA GLN A 124 -4.83 -12.35 -9.05
C GLN A 124 -5.88 -11.29 -8.73
N LEU A 125 -5.88 -10.21 -9.48
CA LEU A 125 -6.84 -9.13 -9.31
C LEU A 125 -8.23 -9.52 -9.84
N SER A 126 -9.26 -9.23 -9.06
CA SER A 126 -10.66 -9.30 -9.49
C SER A 126 -10.99 -8.15 -10.46
N GLU A 127 -12.08 -8.28 -11.22
CA GLU A 127 -12.58 -7.19 -12.09
C GLU A 127 -12.84 -5.88 -11.31
N LYS A 128 -13.29 -5.98 -10.06
CA LYS A 128 -13.49 -4.82 -9.19
C LYS A 128 -12.16 -4.16 -8.83
N GLU A 129 -11.15 -4.96 -8.49
CA GLU A 129 -9.80 -4.47 -8.19
C GLU A 129 -9.14 -3.86 -9.42
N LEU A 130 -9.30 -4.46 -10.61
CA LEU A 130 -8.80 -3.89 -11.88
C LEU A 130 -9.43 -2.51 -12.18
N LYS A 131 -10.74 -2.36 -11.98
CA LYS A 131 -11.41 -1.06 -12.14
C LYS A 131 -10.88 -0.02 -11.15
N ARG A 132 -10.70 -0.40 -9.88
CA ARG A 132 -10.09 0.45 -8.84
C ARG A 132 -8.67 0.83 -9.21
N TYR A 133 -7.86 -0.14 -9.64
CA TYR A 133 -6.46 0.07 -10.01
C TYR A 133 -6.33 1.09 -11.14
N ARG A 134 -7.13 0.95 -12.20
CA ARG A 134 -7.18 1.93 -13.30
C ARG A 134 -7.57 3.32 -12.83
N LYS A 135 -8.59 3.43 -11.97
CA LYS A 135 -9.04 4.72 -11.42
C LYS A 135 -7.95 5.38 -10.57
N ILE A 136 -7.31 4.64 -9.66
CA ILE A 136 -6.22 5.17 -8.84
C ILE A 136 -5.05 5.61 -9.73
N GLY A 137 -4.71 4.79 -10.74
CA GLY A 137 -3.67 5.14 -11.72
C GLY A 137 -3.94 6.46 -12.43
N GLN A 138 -5.18 6.68 -12.89
CA GLN A 138 -5.59 7.94 -13.52
C GLN A 138 -5.55 9.13 -12.53
N GLU A 139 -6.01 8.94 -11.30
CA GLU A 139 -5.99 9.97 -10.27
C GLU A 139 -4.55 10.36 -9.89
N CYS A 140 -3.68 9.38 -9.71
CA CYS A 140 -2.26 9.61 -9.43
C CYS A 140 -1.55 10.29 -10.61
N ALA A 141 -1.82 9.85 -11.84
CA ALA A 141 -1.26 10.47 -13.04
C ALA A 141 -1.68 11.93 -13.14
N GLY A 142 -2.96 12.24 -12.95
CA GLY A 142 -3.45 13.62 -12.98
C GLY A 142 -2.79 14.52 -11.93
N ILE A 143 -2.53 13.99 -10.71
CA ILE A 143 -1.83 14.74 -9.65
C ILE A 143 -0.38 15.00 -10.07
N VAL A 144 0.37 13.95 -10.42
CA VAL A 144 1.80 14.08 -10.74
C VAL A 144 2.02 14.93 -11.97
N GLU A 145 1.25 14.72 -13.03
CA GLU A 145 1.33 15.49 -14.29
C GLU A 145 0.92 16.93 -14.07
N GLY A 146 -0.17 17.17 -13.33
CA GLY A 146 -0.59 18.52 -12.99
C GLY A 146 0.47 19.30 -12.22
N VAL A 147 1.13 18.68 -11.24
CA VAL A 147 2.23 19.30 -10.48
C VAL A 147 3.46 19.49 -11.38
N ALA A 148 3.85 18.50 -12.17
CA ALA A 148 5.01 18.55 -13.05
C ALA A 148 4.88 19.65 -14.13
N MET A 149 3.73 19.76 -14.77
CA MET A 149 3.45 20.78 -15.81
C MET A 149 3.44 22.22 -15.25
N ASN A 150 3.07 22.38 -14.00
CA ASN A 150 3.02 23.69 -13.32
C ASN A 150 4.30 23.99 -12.51
N ALA A 151 5.27 23.10 -12.47
CA ALA A 151 6.56 23.37 -11.84
C ALA A 151 7.32 24.47 -12.59
N ARG A 152 8.13 25.24 -11.84
CA ARG A 152 8.94 26.33 -12.39
C ARG A 152 10.32 26.32 -11.74
N PRO A 153 11.38 26.72 -12.47
CA PRO A 153 12.68 27.01 -11.87
C PRO A 153 12.57 27.98 -10.69
N GLY A 154 13.37 27.77 -9.67
CA GLY A 154 13.36 28.56 -8.44
C GLY A 154 12.47 27.98 -7.33
N GLN A 155 11.50 27.13 -7.63
CA GLN A 155 10.79 26.34 -6.61
C GLN A 155 11.72 25.30 -5.99
N THR A 156 11.46 24.93 -4.74
CA THR A 156 12.22 23.88 -4.06
C THR A 156 11.65 22.50 -4.34
N GLU A 157 12.48 21.47 -4.20
CA GLU A 157 12.03 20.08 -4.28
C GLU A 157 10.94 19.78 -3.25
N GLN A 158 11.05 20.37 -2.04
CA GLN A 158 10.07 20.22 -0.98
C GLN A 158 8.70 20.82 -1.36
N GLU A 159 8.67 22.01 -1.95
CA GLU A 159 7.41 22.64 -2.41
C GLU A 159 6.70 21.78 -3.45
N ILE A 160 7.44 21.13 -4.34
CA ILE A 160 6.88 20.19 -5.33
C ILE A 160 6.32 18.95 -4.63
N ALA A 161 7.08 18.37 -3.71
CA ALA A 161 6.65 17.18 -2.95
C ALA A 161 5.37 17.45 -2.15
N ASP A 162 5.25 18.62 -1.53
CA ASP A 162 4.10 19.00 -0.72
C ASP A 162 2.82 19.18 -1.57
N LYS A 163 2.96 19.68 -2.79
CA LYS A 163 1.85 19.76 -3.75
C LYS A 163 1.34 18.36 -4.13
N ILE A 164 2.25 17.40 -4.34
CA ILE A 164 1.89 16.00 -4.64
C ILE A 164 1.18 15.37 -3.45
N ARG A 165 1.75 15.49 -2.23
CA ARG A 165 1.14 14.96 -1.00
C ARG A 165 -0.26 15.51 -0.78
N THR A 166 -0.43 16.83 -0.90
CA THR A 166 -1.73 17.51 -0.77
C THR A 166 -2.73 16.98 -1.80
N GLY A 167 -2.31 16.85 -3.06
CA GLY A 167 -3.17 16.31 -4.12
C GLY A 167 -3.61 14.86 -3.86
N CYS A 168 -2.73 14.03 -3.33
CA CYS A 168 -3.06 12.65 -2.95
C CYS A 168 -4.06 12.60 -1.79
N ILE A 169 -3.78 13.33 -0.72
CA ILE A 169 -4.64 13.37 0.48
C ILE A 169 -6.04 13.86 0.11
N ALA A 170 -6.16 14.89 -0.72
CA ALA A 170 -7.45 15.42 -1.19
C ALA A 170 -8.30 14.38 -1.96
N LYS A 171 -7.68 13.31 -2.48
CA LYS A 171 -8.35 12.20 -3.16
C LYS A 171 -8.44 10.93 -2.32
N GLY A 172 -8.06 10.99 -1.05
CA GLY A 172 -8.01 9.84 -0.16
C GLY A 172 -7.00 8.78 -0.61
N ILE A 173 -5.89 9.21 -1.23
CA ILE A 173 -4.75 8.39 -1.61
C ILE A 173 -3.65 8.61 -0.58
N SER A 174 -3.10 7.54 -0.03
CA SER A 174 -1.90 7.62 0.84
C SER A 174 -0.67 7.82 -0.03
N PRO A 175 0.09 8.93 0.13
CA PRO A 175 1.34 9.16 -0.60
C PRO A 175 2.50 8.46 0.11
N ASP A 176 2.57 7.13 0.04
CA ASP A 176 3.52 6.30 0.79
C ASP A 176 4.97 6.57 0.40
N CYS A 177 5.21 6.96 -0.85
CA CYS A 177 6.52 7.35 -1.35
C CYS A 177 6.40 8.59 -2.24
N VAL A 178 7.03 9.69 -1.84
CA VAL A 178 7.16 10.88 -2.66
C VAL A 178 8.62 11.27 -2.73
N LEU A 179 9.22 11.10 -3.92
CA LEU A 179 10.59 11.53 -4.17
C LEU A 179 10.58 12.67 -5.18
N VAL A 180 11.42 13.65 -4.92
CA VAL A 180 11.65 14.76 -5.84
C VAL A 180 13.15 15.03 -5.88
N GLY A 181 13.71 14.97 -7.07
CA GLY A 181 15.10 15.32 -7.33
C GLY A 181 15.20 16.36 -8.44
N SER A 182 16.18 17.20 -8.34
CA SER A 182 16.46 18.21 -9.37
C SER A 182 17.92 18.16 -9.82
N ASP A 183 18.12 18.44 -11.09
CA ASP A 183 19.41 18.65 -11.73
C ASP A 183 20.39 17.48 -11.48
N GLU A 184 21.56 17.73 -10.91
CA GLU A 184 22.59 16.72 -10.62
C GLU A 184 22.13 15.66 -9.60
N ARG A 185 21.16 15.98 -8.73
CA ARG A 185 20.67 15.02 -7.76
C ARG A 185 19.91 13.84 -8.39
N ILE A 186 19.35 14.05 -9.60
CA ILE A 186 18.69 12.98 -10.37
C ILE A 186 19.71 11.91 -10.80
N LEU A 187 20.93 12.31 -11.10
CA LEU A 187 21.99 11.39 -11.51
C LEU A 187 22.70 10.76 -10.32
N ASN A 188 22.84 11.52 -9.22
CA ASN A 188 23.63 11.10 -8.07
C ASN A 188 22.86 10.18 -7.12
N TYR A 189 21.51 10.26 -7.08
CA TYR A 189 20.70 9.53 -6.12
C TYR A 189 19.59 8.74 -6.79
N ARG A 190 19.53 7.45 -6.49
CA ARG A 190 18.40 6.61 -6.93
C ARG A 190 17.07 7.04 -6.27
N HIS A 191 17.14 7.41 -5.00
CA HIS A 191 15.99 7.84 -4.21
C HIS A 191 16.24 9.26 -3.65
N PRO A 192 16.10 10.31 -4.47
CA PRO A 192 16.32 11.68 -4.02
C PRO A 192 15.17 12.14 -3.13
N VAL A 193 15.35 12.03 -1.82
CA VAL A 193 14.41 12.61 -0.86
C VAL A 193 14.36 14.13 -1.05
N PRO A 194 13.15 14.74 -1.07
CA PRO A 194 13.01 16.17 -1.30
C PRO A 194 13.79 17.03 -0.30
N THR A 195 14.43 18.08 -0.79
CA THR A 195 15.20 19.02 0.01
C THR A 195 14.79 20.46 -0.29
N SER A 196 15.43 21.43 0.35
CA SER A 196 15.30 22.87 0.05
C SER A 196 16.04 23.31 -1.21
N LYS A 197 16.70 22.39 -1.95
CA LYS A 197 17.36 22.71 -3.21
C LYS A 197 16.34 23.29 -4.19
N LYS A 198 16.72 24.40 -4.83
CA LYS A 198 15.94 25.03 -5.89
C LYS A 198 16.20 24.32 -7.21
N ILE A 199 15.13 24.12 -7.95
CA ILE A 199 15.14 23.55 -9.30
C ILE A 199 15.71 24.57 -10.27
N GLU A 200 16.60 24.14 -11.14
CA GLU A 200 17.20 25.01 -12.17
C GLU A 200 16.87 24.55 -13.59
N LYS A 201 17.26 23.34 -13.96
CA LYS A 201 17.22 22.84 -15.36
C LYS A 201 16.29 21.65 -15.55
N SER A 202 16.21 20.79 -14.56
CA SER A 202 15.43 19.55 -14.65
C SER A 202 14.84 19.14 -13.31
N LEU A 203 13.74 18.40 -13.39
CA LEU A 203 12.97 17.92 -12.24
C LEU A 203 12.55 16.49 -12.49
N MET A 204 12.74 15.62 -11.52
CA MET A 204 12.16 14.29 -11.45
C MET A 204 11.18 14.24 -10.29
N VAL A 205 9.99 13.72 -10.56
CA VAL A 205 8.93 13.51 -9.56
C VAL A 205 8.55 12.03 -9.54
N VAL A 206 8.54 11.44 -8.37
CA VAL A 206 8.12 10.05 -8.15
C VAL A 206 7.00 10.02 -7.13
N LEU A 207 5.97 9.25 -7.41
CA LEU A 207 4.88 8.97 -6.49
C LEU A 207 4.68 7.45 -6.37
N GLY A 208 4.70 6.96 -5.13
CA GLY A 208 4.08 5.71 -4.73
C GLY A 208 2.82 6.04 -3.94
N GLY A 209 1.65 5.78 -4.53
CA GLY A 209 0.36 6.07 -3.90
C GLY A 209 -0.41 4.80 -3.60
N GLU A 210 -1.03 4.70 -2.44
CA GLU A 210 -1.85 3.56 -2.01
C GLU A 210 -3.30 3.96 -1.81
N LYS A 211 -4.24 3.13 -2.29
CA LYS A 211 -5.67 3.19 -1.98
C LYS A 211 -6.30 1.82 -2.14
N TYR A 212 -7.15 1.42 -1.22
CA TYR A 212 -7.84 0.11 -1.20
C TYR A 212 -6.89 -1.11 -1.13
N GLY A 213 -5.68 -0.96 -0.59
CA GLY A 213 -4.65 -1.99 -0.61
C GLY A 213 -3.94 -2.16 -1.96
N LEU A 214 -4.18 -1.24 -2.91
CA LEU A 214 -3.57 -1.24 -4.24
C LEU A 214 -2.54 -0.12 -4.34
N ASN A 215 -1.34 -0.44 -4.81
CA ASN A 215 -0.23 0.50 -4.94
C ASN A 215 -0.02 0.90 -6.39
N ILE A 216 0.12 2.21 -6.63
CA ILE A 216 0.51 2.80 -7.92
C ILE A 216 1.88 3.43 -7.78
N SER A 217 2.76 3.12 -8.69
CA SER A 217 4.09 3.74 -8.77
C SER A 217 4.28 4.42 -10.11
N MET A 218 4.74 5.66 -10.10
CA MET A 218 4.99 6.41 -11.32
C MET A 218 6.08 7.46 -11.18
N THR A 219 6.72 7.78 -12.30
CA THR A 219 7.74 8.82 -12.40
C THR A 219 7.44 9.74 -13.56
N ARG A 220 7.70 11.05 -13.39
CA ARG A 220 7.72 12.03 -14.48
C ARG A 220 9.01 12.84 -14.44
N MET A 221 9.50 13.18 -15.62
CA MET A 221 10.66 14.05 -15.82
C MET A 221 10.23 15.32 -16.52
N VAL A 222 10.73 16.45 -16.05
CA VAL A 222 10.52 17.78 -16.67
C VAL A 222 11.88 18.40 -16.93
N TYR A 223 12.04 18.98 -18.11
CA TYR A 223 13.21 19.76 -18.49
C TYR A 223 12.77 21.20 -18.78
N PHE A 224 13.40 22.16 -18.13
CA PHE A 224 13.19 23.60 -18.35
C PHE A 224 14.18 24.17 -19.35
N VAL A 225 15.07 23.35 -19.86
CA VAL A 225 16.06 23.60 -20.91
C VAL A 225 15.94 22.53 -22.00
N PRO A 226 16.53 22.69 -23.17
CA PRO A 226 16.54 21.64 -24.19
C PRO A 226 17.08 20.31 -23.61
N VAL A 227 16.35 19.21 -23.86
CA VAL A 227 16.75 17.89 -23.38
C VAL A 227 18.06 17.48 -24.06
N PRO A 228 19.11 17.09 -23.30
CA PRO A 228 20.35 16.62 -23.89
C PRO A 228 20.14 15.40 -24.81
N GLU A 229 20.85 15.36 -25.95
CA GLU A 229 20.68 14.28 -26.94
C GLU A 229 21.01 12.89 -26.35
N GLU A 230 21.97 12.81 -25.46
CA GLU A 230 22.28 11.58 -24.75
C GLU A 230 21.08 11.04 -23.96
N ILE A 231 20.37 11.93 -23.26
CA ILE A 231 19.16 11.57 -22.48
C ILE A 231 18.02 11.13 -23.42
N LYS A 232 17.83 11.82 -24.55
CA LYS A 232 16.85 11.37 -25.57
C LYS A 232 17.18 9.97 -26.09
N GLY A 233 18.44 9.71 -26.39
CA GLY A 233 18.88 8.39 -26.84
C GLY A 233 18.66 7.30 -25.79
N ARG A 234 18.92 7.57 -24.52
CA ARG A 234 18.64 6.65 -23.41
C ARG A 234 17.15 6.39 -23.24
N MET A 235 16.32 7.43 -23.31
CA MET A 235 14.83 7.29 -23.27
C MET A 235 14.33 6.38 -24.39
N GLN A 236 14.76 6.58 -25.63
CA GLN A 236 14.34 5.75 -26.74
C GLN A 236 14.71 4.27 -26.56
N LYS A 237 15.91 3.98 -26.01
CA LYS A 237 16.33 2.61 -25.69
C LYS A 237 15.42 2.00 -24.60
N THR A 238 15.17 2.76 -23.53
CA THR A 238 14.30 2.30 -22.43
C THR A 238 12.87 2.04 -22.92
N GLN A 239 12.31 2.90 -23.77
CA GLN A 239 10.99 2.70 -24.37
C GLN A 239 10.92 1.42 -25.21
N LYS A 240 11.96 1.10 -26.00
CA LYS A 240 12.03 -0.14 -26.77
C LYS A 240 12.06 -1.37 -25.86
N ILE A 241 12.85 -1.33 -24.78
CA ILE A 241 12.91 -2.42 -23.80
C ILE A 241 11.54 -2.61 -23.12
N PHE A 242 10.92 -1.51 -22.70
CA PHE A 242 9.60 -1.55 -22.06
C PHE A 242 8.53 -2.14 -22.98
N ALA A 243 8.48 -1.71 -24.25
CA ALA A 243 7.56 -2.26 -25.25
C ALA A 243 7.80 -3.76 -25.50
N ALA A 244 9.07 -4.20 -25.55
CA ALA A 244 9.38 -5.61 -25.67
C ALA A 244 8.91 -6.42 -24.46
N MET A 245 9.07 -5.90 -23.23
CA MET A 245 8.56 -6.56 -22.02
C MET A 245 7.04 -6.66 -22.01
N GLN A 246 6.32 -5.61 -22.44
CA GLN A 246 4.86 -5.63 -22.51
C GLN A 246 4.33 -6.70 -23.47
N ASN A 247 5.05 -6.97 -24.55
CA ASN A 247 4.67 -8.00 -25.53
C ASN A 247 4.94 -9.44 -25.06
N LEU A 248 5.69 -9.61 -23.95
CA LEU A 248 6.00 -10.91 -23.34
C LEU A 248 5.05 -11.26 -22.19
N MET A 249 4.25 -10.32 -21.72
CA MET A 249 3.24 -10.50 -20.66
C MET A 249 1.85 -10.77 -21.25
#